data_c03d1a5b2ba3d05639f230c8b4d4d678
#
_entry.id   c03d1a5b2ba3d05639f230c8b4d4d678
#
_cell.length_a   1.000
_cell.length_b   1.000
_cell.length_c   1.000
_cell.angle_alpha   90.00
_cell.angle_beta   90.00
_cell.angle_gamma   90.00
#
_symmetry.space_group_name_H-M   'P 1'
#
loop_
_entity.id
_entity.type
_entity.pdbx_description
1 polymer ?
#
loop_
_entity_poly.entity_id
_entity_poly.type
_entity_poly.pdbx_seq_one_letter_code
_entity_poly.pdbx_strand_id
1 'polypeptide(L)'
;MLYFDAASVSDTVGESISAVVGSIADRGLGSARIALEMWGYTPHASVIEALAGALRKGGATVEDHWTLVEKLRFVKSDLEVLHVRKAAEIADLAMAAAQDAICPGIRETEIEGIIMGTMMKAGGGYPSTCTMIGSGPRSGTHHSPPTRRQIKQGDLVFIDFCGCYDRYHVNVNRTFSLHSTGHGLQSRKSIRWLGGLARRKWMRLYRESIGD
;
A
#
# COMPACT_ATOMS: atom_id res chain seq x y z
N MET A 1 -11.87 13.06 -9.00
CA MET A 1 -12.25 11.63 -9.10
C MET A 1 -13.16 11.51 -10.30
N LEU A 2 -12.71 10.86 -11.38
CA LEU A 2 -13.56 10.58 -12.53
C LEU A 2 -14.41 9.36 -12.19
N TYR A 3 -15.69 9.56 -11.93
CA TYR A 3 -16.67 8.48 -11.92
C TYR A 3 -16.96 8.11 -13.38
N PHE A 4 -16.64 6.88 -13.74
CA PHE A 4 -17.16 6.32 -14.97
C PHE A 4 -18.64 5.99 -14.73
N ASP A 5 -19.52 6.64 -15.46
CA ASP A 5 -20.93 6.25 -15.52
C ASP A 5 -21.00 4.81 -16.08
N ALA A 6 -21.95 4.01 -15.59
CA ALA A 6 -22.17 2.65 -16.08
C ALA A 6 -22.38 2.61 -17.62
N ALA A 7 -22.85 3.70 -18.22
CA ALA A 7 -22.96 3.89 -19.67
C ALA A 7 -21.60 4.01 -20.39
N SER A 8 -20.50 4.25 -19.67
CA SER A 8 -19.15 4.38 -20.25
C SER A 8 -18.29 3.11 -20.08
N VAL A 9 -18.87 2.02 -19.59
CA VAL A 9 -18.20 0.73 -19.53
C VAL A 9 -18.14 0.15 -20.93
N SER A 10 -16.95 0.03 -21.50
CA SER A 10 -16.74 -0.55 -22.81
C SER A 10 -16.41 -2.05 -22.69
N ASP A 11 -16.91 -2.84 -23.63
CA ASP A 11 -16.72 -4.29 -23.64
C ASP A 11 -15.33 -4.70 -24.14
N THR A 12 -14.58 -3.78 -24.75
CA THR A 12 -13.26 -4.06 -25.30
C THR A 12 -12.21 -3.01 -24.91
N VAL A 13 -10.95 -3.43 -24.91
CA VAL A 13 -9.80 -2.54 -24.69
C VAL A 13 -9.75 -1.43 -25.73
N GLY A 14 -10.11 -1.73 -26.99
CA GLY A 14 -10.12 -0.75 -28.08
C GLY A 14 -11.15 0.35 -27.88
N GLU A 15 -12.34 0.02 -27.40
CA GLU A 15 -13.39 1.00 -27.07
C GLU A 15 -12.97 1.86 -25.88
N SER A 16 -12.38 1.28 -24.84
CA SER A 16 -11.84 2.02 -23.71
C SER A 16 -10.78 3.03 -24.14
N ILE A 17 -9.84 2.64 -25.01
CA ILE A 17 -8.82 3.53 -25.56
C ILE A 17 -9.47 4.65 -26.37
N SER A 18 -10.45 4.33 -27.22
CA SER A 18 -11.16 5.32 -28.03
C SER A 18 -11.91 6.34 -27.16
N ALA A 19 -12.56 5.88 -26.08
CA ALA A 19 -13.24 6.74 -25.13
C ALA A 19 -12.27 7.69 -24.41
N VAL A 20 -11.10 7.19 -23.98
CA VAL A 20 -10.04 8.03 -23.35
C VAL A 20 -9.53 9.08 -24.33
N VAL A 21 -9.20 8.68 -25.56
CA VAL A 21 -8.69 9.61 -26.60
C VAL A 21 -9.74 10.66 -26.95
N GLY A 22 -11.01 10.27 -27.13
CA GLY A 22 -12.13 11.17 -27.35
C GLY A 22 -12.29 12.18 -26.22
N SER A 23 -12.29 11.69 -24.98
CA SER A 23 -12.38 12.56 -23.78
C SER A 23 -11.25 13.57 -23.67
N ILE A 24 -10.04 13.24 -24.12
CA ILE A 24 -8.89 14.15 -24.17
C ILE A 24 -9.10 15.20 -25.29
N ALA A 25 -9.55 14.77 -26.47
CA ALA A 25 -9.83 15.65 -27.61
C ALA A 25 -10.95 16.66 -27.30
N ASP A 26 -12.04 16.22 -26.66
CA ASP A 26 -13.18 17.05 -26.25
C ASP A 26 -12.78 18.17 -25.28
N ARG A 27 -11.67 17.99 -24.54
CA ARG A 27 -11.07 19.00 -23.68
C ARG A 27 -10.09 19.93 -24.40
N GLY A 28 -9.96 19.82 -25.71
CA GLY A 28 -9.01 20.60 -26.52
C GLY A 28 -7.54 20.18 -26.34
N LEU A 29 -7.29 18.99 -25.80
CA LEU A 29 -5.95 18.47 -25.50
C LEU A 29 -5.46 17.46 -26.54
N GLY A 30 -6.14 17.30 -27.68
CA GLY A 30 -5.80 16.30 -28.69
C GLY A 30 -4.42 16.45 -29.31
N SER A 31 -3.87 17.69 -29.35
CA SER A 31 -2.50 17.97 -29.84
C SER A 31 -1.51 18.34 -28.72
N ALA A 32 -1.87 18.12 -27.48
CA ALA A 32 -1.05 18.45 -26.32
C ALA A 32 0.15 17.51 -26.15
N ARG A 33 1.11 17.93 -25.31
CA ARG A 33 2.11 17.02 -24.74
C ARG A 33 1.48 16.24 -23.61
N ILE A 34 1.46 14.92 -23.74
CA ILE A 34 0.84 14.01 -22.80
C ILE A 34 1.92 13.11 -22.19
N ALA A 35 2.04 13.15 -20.87
CA ALA A 35 2.89 12.24 -20.11
C ALA A 35 2.11 10.97 -19.78
N LEU A 36 2.65 9.81 -20.10
CA LEU A 36 2.14 8.51 -19.69
C LEU A 36 3.13 7.85 -18.73
N GLU A 37 2.62 7.24 -17.68
CA GLU A 37 3.41 6.34 -16.85
C GLU A 37 3.41 4.96 -17.51
N MET A 38 4.50 4.65 -18.24
CA MET A 38 4.66 3.40 -18.98
C MET A 38 5.08 2.23 -18.07
N TRP A 39 5.49 2.53 -16.85
CA TRP A 39 5.88 1.54 -15.84
C TRP A 39 4.72 1.23 -14.89
N GLY A 40 4.28 -0.01 -14.86
CA GLY A 40 3.23 -0.46 -13.94
C GLY A 40 2.79 -1.90 -14.22
N TYR A 41 2.06 -2.46 -13.26
CA TYR A 41 1.45 -3.79 -13.42
C TYR A 41 0.07 -3.70 -14.09
N THR A 42 -0.58 -2.56 -14.03
CA THR A 42 -1.93 -2.33 -14.53
C THR A 42 -2.04 -0.89 -15.04
N PRO A 43 -2.53 -0.71 -16.26
CA PRO A 43 -2.90 -1.72 -17.24
C PRO A 43 -1.67 -2.44 -17.85
N HIS A 44 -1.89 -3.55 -18.55
CA HIS A 44 -0.82 -4.29 -19.23
C HIS A 44 -0.08 -3.40 -20.25
N ALA A 45 1.23 -3.62 -20.43
CA ALA A 45 2.08 -2.77 -21.27
C ALA A 45 1.53 -2.59 -22.70
N SER A 46 0.97 -3.64 -23.30
CA SER A 46 0.34 -3.56 -24.63
C SER A 46 -0.85 -2.60 -24.70
N VAL A 47 -1.59 -2.44 -23.60
CA VAL A 47 -2.72 -1.49 -23.52
C VAL A 47 -2.18 -0.06 -23.46
N ILE A 48 -1.11 0.18 -22.70
CA ILE A 48 -0.47 1.50 -22.62
C ILE A 48 0.14 1.87 -23.97
N GLU A 49 0.81 0.94 -24.64
CA GLU A 49 1.36 1.17 -25.97
C GLU A 49 0.28 1.46 -27.02
N ALA A 50 -0.83 0.73 -26.99
CA ALA A 50 -1.98 0.98 -27.86
C ALA A 50 -2.59 2.36 -27.60
N LEU A 51 -2.73 2.77 -26.33
CA LEU A 51 -3.18 4.11 -25.95
C LEU A 51 -2.21 5.19 -26.45
N ALA A 52 -0.90 5.01 -26.24
CA ALA A 52 0.11 5.92 -26.71
C ALA A 52 0.09 6.07 -28.24
N GLY A 53 -0.10 4.95 -28.96
CA GLY A 53 -0.24 4.94 -30.41
C GLY A 53 -1.50 5.69 -30.89
N ALA A 54 -2.62 5.50 -30.21
CA ALA A 54 -3.89 6.18 -30.53
C ALA A 54 -3.80 7.70 -30.26
N LEU A 55 -3.19 8.11 -29.17
CA LEU A 55 -2.96 9.53 -28.85
C LEU A 55 -2.04 10.20 -29.88
N ARG A 56 -0.95 9.56 -30.29
CA ARG A 56 -0.05 10.08 -31.34
C ARG A 56 -0.78 10.21 -32.69
N LYS A 57 -1.62 9.23 -33.06
CA LYS A 57 -2.47 9.33 -34.26
C LYS A 57 -3.44 10.51 -34.20
N GLY A 58 -3.91 10.85 -33.00
CA GLY A 58 -4.76 12.03 -32.76
C GLY A 58 -4.01 13.37 -32.76
N GLY A 59 -2.69 13.37 -32.90
CA GLY A 59 -1.86 14.58 -32.97
C GLY A 59 -1.09 14.92 -31.67
N ALA A 60 -1.24 14.12 -30.61
CA ALA A 60 -0.53 14.37 -29.33
C ALA A 60 0.96 14.00 -29.43
N THR A 61 1.78 14.72 -28.67
CA THR A 61 3.15 14.29 -28.34
C THR A 61 3.12 13.49 -27.06
N VAL A 62 3.46 12.20 -27.14
CA VAL A 62 3.41 11.29 -25.98
C VAL A 62 4.82 11.00 -25.47
N GLU A 63 5.05 11.27 -24.21
CA GLU A 63 6.32 11.08 -23.51
C GLU A 63 6.14 10.07 -22.35
N ASP A 64 7.20 9.30 -22.05
CA ASP A 64 7.23 8.45 -20.87
C ASP A 64 7.71 9.25 -19.66
N HIS A 65 6.87 9.29 -18.63
CA HIS A 65 7.17 9.95 -17.36
C HIS A 65 6.77 9.06 -16.16
N TRP A 66 7.40 7.93 -16.07
CA TRP A 66 7.10 6.87 -15.09
C TRP A 66 7.18 7.29 -13.60
N THR A 67 7.77 8.45 -13.28
CA THR A 67 7.86 8.96 -11.90
C THR A 67 7.08 10.26 -11.66
N LEU A 68 6.32 10.75 -12.63
CA LEU A 68 5.68 12.06 -12.53
C LEU A 68 4.65 12.09 -11.39
N VAL A 69 3.73 11.13 -11.38
CA VAL A 69 2.68 11.07 -10.36
C VAL A 69 3.27 10.76 -8.99
N GLU A 70 4.29 9.91 -8.91
CA GLU A 70 5.00 9.62 -7.67
C GLU A 70 5.65 10.87 -7.07
N LYS A 71 6.33 11.67 -7.89
CA LYS A 71 6.94 12.94 -7.46
C LYS A 71 5.89 13.94 -6.94
N LEU A 72 4.78 14.09 -7.64
CA LEU A 72 3.68 14.96 -7.21
C LEU A 72 3.04 14.48 -5.89
N ARG A 73 2.96 13.17 -5.67
CA ARG A 73 2.39 12.57 -4.46
C ARG A 73 3.39 12.45 -3.31
N PHE A 74 4.67 12.71 -3.53
CA PHE A 74 5.71 12.48 -2.54
C PHE A 74 5.58 13.41 -1.35
N VAL A 75 5.37 14.71 -1.57
CA VAL A 75 5.12 15.71 -0.53
C VAL A 75 3.63 15.81 -0.29
N LYS A 76 3.20 15.48 0.94
CA LYS A 76 1.79 15.51 1.33
C LYS A 76 1.40 16.90 1.79
N SER A 77 0.23 17.37 1.35
CA SER A 77 -0.44 18.54 1.92
C SER A 77 -0.93 18.27 3.35
N ASP A 78 -1.28 19.30 4.08
CA ASP A 78 -1.80 19.17 5.46
C ASP A 78 -3.07 18.32 5.52
N LEU A 79 -3.96 18.42 4.53
CA LEU A 79 -5.17 17.58 4.44
C LEU A 79 -4.81 16.10 4.22
N GLU A 80 -3.85 15.80 3.36
CA GLU A 80 -3.38 14.42 3.16
C GLU A 80 -2.74 13.86 4.41
N VAL A 81 -2.00 14.68 5.17
CA VAL A 81 -1.42 14.27 6.45
C VAL A 81 -2.50 13.86 7.46
N LEU A 82 -3.69 14.47 7.45
CA LEU A 82 -4.80 14.05 8.30
C LEU A 82 -5.26 12.62 7.95
N HIS A 83 -5.36 12.29 6.66
CA HIS A 83 -5.70 10.93 6.23
C HIS A 83 -4.61 9.91 6.62
N VAL A 84 -3.33 10.28 6.48
CA VAL A 84 -2.20 9.45 6.93
C VAL A 84 -2.26 9.20 8.44
N ARG A 85 -2.58 10.23 9.24
CA ARG A 85 -2.74 10.08 10.70
C ARG A 85 -3.89 9.13 11.04
N LYS A 86 -5.02 9.25 10.32
CA LYS A 86 -6.16 8.35 10.49
C LYS A 86 -5.82 6.91 10.13
N ALA A 87 -5.09 6.68 9.04
CA ALA A 87 -4.58 5.37 8.68
C ALA A 87 -3.64 4.79 9.75
N ALA A 88 -2.82 5.63 10.42
CA ALA A 88 -1.96 5.21 11.51
C ALA A 88 -2.75 4.79 12.76
N GLU A 89 -3.78 5.54 13.16
CA GLU A 89 -4.67 5.17 14.27
C GLU A 89 -5.34 3.81 14.02
N ILE A 90 -5.82 3.58 12.80
CA ILE A 90 -6.43 2.31 12.40
C ILE A 90 -5.41 1.17 12.45
N ALA A 91 -4.17 1.41 12.00
CA ALA A 91 -3.09 0.44 12.06
C ALA A 91 -2.73 0.08 13.52
N ASP A 92 -2.68 1.06 14.42
CA ASP A 92 -2.38 0.84 15.83
C ASP A 92 -3.47 -0.01 16.50
N LEU A 93 -4.75 0.24 16.23
CA LEU A 93 -5.85 -0.57 16.72
C LEU A 93 -5.76 -2.02 16.23
N ALA A 94 -5.46 -2.21 14.95
CA ALA A 94 -5.33 -3.55 14.38
C ALA A 94 -4.11 -4.31 14.91
N MET A 95 -2.99 -3.61 15.13
CA MET A 95 -1.79 -4.21 15.72
C MET A 95 -2.01 -4.61 17.18
N ALA A 96 -2.72 -3.79 17.95
CA ALA A 96 -3.09 -4.12 19.33
C ALA A 96 -3.99 -5.37 19.37
N ALA A 97 -5.01 -5.44 18.52
CA ALA A 97 -5.90 -6.59 18.42
C ALA A 97 -5.14 -7.88 18.01
N ALA A 98 -4.20 -7.76 17.07
CA ALA A 98 -3.33 -8.86 16.68
C ALA A 98 -2.44 -9.33 17.85
N GLN A 99 -1.83 -8.38 18.58
CA GLN A 99 -1.00 -8.67 19.73
C GLN A 99 -1.78 -9.44 20.82
N ASP A 100 -3.01 -9.01 21.11
CA ASP A 100 -3.86 -9.63 22.14
C ASP A 100 -4.31 -11.04 21.72
N ALA A 101 -4.42 -11.31 20.42
CA ALA A 101 -4.84 -12.60 19.91
C ALA A 101 -3.69 -13.64 19.80
N ILE A 102 -2.43 -13.19 19.77
CA ILE A 102 -1.28 -14.08 19.59
C ILE A 102 -1.17 -15.04 20.80
N CYS A 103 -1.40 -16.32 20.55
CA CYS A 103 -1.23 -17.39 21.54
C CYS A 103 -0.83 -18.69 20.84
N PRO A 104 -0.28 -19.67 21.58
CA PRO A 104 -0.03 -21.00 21.02
C PRO A 104 -1.32 -21.63 20.50
N GLY A 105 -1.28 -22.18 19.28
CA GLY A 105 -2.41 -22.83 18.61
C GLY A 105 -3.16 -21.96 17.61
N ILE A 106 -3.10 -20.63 17.71
CA ILE A 106 -3.69 -19.74 16.70
C ILE A 106 -2.96 -19.87 15.36
N ARG A 107 -3.66 -19.74 14.24
CA ARG A 107 -3.05 -19.77 12.91
C ARG A 107 -2.65 -18.35 12.48
N GLU A 108 -1.62 -18.27 11.62
CA GLU A 108 -1.23 -17.00 11.00
C GLU A 108 -2.41 -16.35 10.24
N THR A 109 -3.23 -17.16 9.53
CA THR A 109 -4.43 -16.67 8.82
C THR A 109 -5.54 -16.16 9.74
N GLU A 110 -5.63 -16.66 10.97
CA GLU A 110 -6.60 -16.15 11.95
C GLU A 110 -6.18 -14.76 12.45
N ILE A 111 -4.87 -14.54 12.64
CA ILE A 111 -4.33 -13.22 12.98
C ILE A 111 -4.59 -12.23 11.85
N GLU A 112 -4.40 -12.62 10.58
CA GLU A 112 -4.74 -11.78 9.45
C GLU A 112 -6.23 -11.39 9.46
N GLY A 113 -7.11 -12.37 9.70
CA GLY A 113 -8.55 -12.11 9.82
C GLY A 113 -8.88 -11.10 10.91
N ILE A 114 -8.20 -11.16 12.06
CA ILE A 114 -8.35 -10.19 13.16
C ILE A 114 -7.86 -8.80 12.74
N ILE A 115 -6.70 -8.70 12.10
CA ILE A 115 -6.15 -7.43 11.60
C ILE A 115 -7.12 -6.79 10.61
N MET A 116 -7.52 -7.52 9.59
CA MET A 116 -8.43 -7.01 8.55
C MET A 116 -9.80 -6.64 9.12
N GLY A 117 -10.37 -7.50 9.97
CA GLY A 117 -11.65 -7.23 10.62
C GLY A 117 -11.61 -5.99 11.51
N THR A 118 -10.52 -5.80 12.25
CA THR A 118 -10.34 -4.62 13.12
C THR A 118 -10.19 -3.34 12.28
N MET A 119 -9.38 -3.37 11.21
CA MET A 119 -9.23 -2.23 10.31
C MET A 119 -10.56 -1.81 9.68
N MET A 120 -11.33 -2.76 9.15
CA MET A 120 -12.64 -2.48 8.54
C MET A 120 -13.64 -1.95 9.55
N LYS A 121 -13.69 -2.53 10.76
CA LYS A 121 -14.57 -2.06 11.85
C LYS A 121 -14.21 -0.65 12.31
N ALA A 122 -12.94 -0.26 12.23
CA ALA A 122 -12.46 1.08 12.56
C ALA A 122 -12.69 2.11 11.43
N GLY A 123 -13.39 1.74 10.35
CA GLY A 123 -13.64 2.60 9.19
C GLY A 123 -12.47 2.68 8.21
N GLY A 124 -11.53 1.76 8.29
CA GLY A 124 -10.43 1.63 7.34
C GLY A 124 -10.88 1.11 5.98
N GLY A 125 -10.03 1.33 4.99
CA GLY A 125 -10.19 0.78 3.65
C GLY A 125 -9.36 -0.49 3.43
N TYR A 126 -9.57 -1.10 2.28
CA TYR A 126 -8.78 -2.24 1.83
C TYR A 126 -7.33 -1.80 1.52
N PRO A 127 -6.31 -2.42 2.12
CA PRO A 127 -4.91 -2.05 1.89
C PRO A 127 -4.45 -2.45 0.48
N SER A 128 -3.41 -1.78 0.00
CA SER A 128 -2.83 -2.04 -1.33
C SER A 128 -1.96 -3.30 -1.40
N THR A 129 -1.50 -3.78 -0.25
CA THR A 129 -0.66 -4.97 -0.12
C THR A 129 -1.27 -5.95 0.87
N CYS A 130 -1.02 -7.24 0.68
CA CYS A 130 -1.44 -8.25 1.65
C CYS A 130 -0.70 -8.06 2.99
N THR A 131 -1.32 -8.50 4.06
CA THR A 131 -0.67 -8.64 5.36
C THR A 131 0.42 -9.70 5.27
N MET A 132 1.56 -9.45 5.89
CA MET A 132 2.68 -10.39 5.96
C MET A 132 2.82 -10.87 7.38
N ILE A 133 2.68 -12.19 7.57
CA ILE A 133 2.82 -12.81 8.88
C ILE A 133 3.69 -14.06 8.75
N GLY A 134 4.78 -14.07 9.50
CA GLY A 134 5.67 -15.21 9.60
C GLY A 134 5.90 -15.61 11.05
N SER A 135 5.77 -16.90 11.36
CA SER A 135 5.98 -17.41 12.71
C SER A 135 7.00 -18.54 12.77
N GLY A 136 7.73 -18.65 13.88
CA GLY A 136 8.78 -19.63 14.10
C GLY A 136 9.84 -19.63 13.00
N PRO A 137 10.09 -20.74 12.27
CA PRO A 137 11.09 -20.81 11.21
C PRO A 137 10.84 -19.79 10.06
N ARG A 138 9.61 -19.31 9.90
CA ARG A 138 9.22 -18.35 8.86
C ARG A 138 9.34 -16.90 9.29
N SER A 139 9.58 -16.63 10.58
CA SER A 139 9.63 -15.26 11.13
C SER A 139 10.77 -14.41 10.56
N GLY A 140 11.80 -15.03 9.99
CA GLY A 140 12.92 -14.37 9.32
C GLY A 140 12.73 -14.15 7.82
N THR A 141 11.62 -14.61 7.25
CA THR A 141 11.33 -14.46 5.82
C THR A 141 10.45 -13.22 5.62
N HIS A 142 11.03 -12.17 5.03
CA HIS A 142 10.27 -10.99 4.65
C HIS A 142 9.28 -11.30 3.52
N HIS A 143 8.20 -10.55 3.46
CA HIS A 143 7.16 -10.67 2.42
C HIS A 143 6.48 -12.06 2.40
N SER A 144 6.42 -12.73 3.55
CA SER A 144 5.71 -14.00 3.70
C SER A 144 4.22 -13.78 3.92
N PRO A 145 3.35 -14.21 3.01
CA PRO A 145 1.91 -14.19 3.28
C PRO A 145 1.59 -15.16 4.44
N PRO A 146 0.54 -14.88 5.22
CA PRO A 146 0.11 -15.75 6.30
C PRO A 146 -0.30 -17.13 5.78
N THR A 147 -0.01 -18.15 6.55
CA THR A 147 -0.33 -19.54 6.23
C THR A 147 -1.24 -20.17 7.30
N ARG A 148 -1.62 -21.42 7.07
CA ARG A 148 -2.37 -22.24 8.05
C ARG A 148 -1.49 -22.75 9.19
N ARG A 149 -0.22 -22.31 9.28
CA ARG A 149 0.68 -22.71 10.36
C ARG A 149 0.11 -22.24 11.69
N GLN A 150 0.05 -23.17 12.65
CA GLN A 150 -0.26 -22.86 14.04
C GLN A 150 0.99 -22.35 14.74
N ILE A 151 0.85 -21.24 15.45
CA ILE A 151 1.91 -20.66 16.27
C ILE A 151 2.17 -21.56 17.46
N LYS A 152 3.44 -21.77 17.79
CA LYS A 152 3.87 -22.63 18.89
C LYS A 152 4.50 -21.80 20.01
N GLN A 153 4.49 -22.37 21.21
CA GLN A 153 5.28 -21.82 22.32
C GLN A 153 6.76 -21.70 21.91
N GLY A 154 7.38 -20.58 22.19
CA GLY A 154 8.76 -20.28 21.81
C GLY A 154 8.95 -19.67 20.44
N ASP A 155 7.89 -19.57 19.63
CA ASP A 155 7.97 -18.89 18.32
C ASP A 155 8.21 -17.39 18.46
N LEU A 156 8.96 -16.84 17.49
CA LEU A 156 8.86 -15.44 17.12
C LEU A 156 7.73 -15.29 16.09
N VAL A 157 6.96 -14.22 16.20
CA VAL A 157 5.87 -13.88 15.28
C VAL A 157 6.15 -12.50 14.71
N PHE A 158 6.46 -12.44 13.43
CA PHE A 158 6.61 -11.21 12.66
C PHE A 158 5.29 -10.86 12.01
N ILE A 159 4.85 -9.61 12.16
CA ILE A 159 3.65 -9.07 11.55
C ILE A 159 4.02 -7.76 10.86
N ASP A 160 3.63 -7.62 9.59
CA ASP A 160 3.83 -6.43 8.77
C ASP A 160 2.59 -6.20 7.92
N PHE A 161 1.98 -5.03 8.02
CA PHE A 161 0.81 -4.67 7.24
C PHE A 161 0.65 -3.15 7.10
N CYS A 162 -0.24 -2.75 6.21
CA CYS A 162 -0.59 -1.35 6.00
C CYS A 162 -1.98 -1.03 6.56
N GLY A 163 -2.06 -0.09 7.50
CA GLY A 163 -3.32 0.61 7.78
C GLY A 163 -3.72 1.45 6.58
N CYS A 164 -5.01 1.53 6.27
CA CYS A 164 -5.52 2.26 5.12
C CYS A 164 -6.75 3.09 5.50
N TYR A 165 -6.73 4.37 5.11
CA TYR A 165 -7.88 5.27 5.22
C TYR A 165 -7.94 6.16 3.98
N ASP A 166 -9.05 6.17 3.26
CA ASP A 166 -9.23 6.92 2.00
C ASP A 166 -8.05 6.77 1.02
N ARG A 167 -7.52 5.55 0.89
CA ARG A 167 -6.36 5.18 0.07
C ARG A 167 -5.01 5.76 0.51
N TYR A 168 -4.94 6.43 1.66
CA TYR A 168 -3.68 6.74 2.33
C TYR A 168 -3.27 5.57 3.22
N HIS A 169 -1.99 5.23 3.20
CA HIS A 169 -1.48 4.04 3.85
C HIS A 169 -0.36 4.37 4.84
N VAL A 170 -0.32 3.62 5.93
CA VAL A 170 0.80 3.62 6.88
C VAL A 170 1.25 2.19 7.09
N ASN A 171 2.50 1.90 6.76
CA ASN A 171 3.09 0.60 7.02
C ASN A 171 3.54 0.52 8.49
N VAL A 172 3.18 -0.58 9.14
CA VAL A 172 3.58 -0.90 10.51
C VAL A 172 4.04 -2.35 10.59
N ASN A 173 5.13 -2.58 11.32
CA ASN A 173 5.60 -3.94 11.60
C ASN A 173 5.99 -4.11 13.07
N ARG A 174 5.83 -5.32 13.58
CA ARG A 174 6.21 -5.72 14.93
C ARG A 174 6.63 -7.18 14.95
N THR A 175 7.52 -7.50 15.85
CA THR A 175 7.89 -8.89 16.17
C THR A 175 7.56 -9.18 17.62
N PHE A 176 6.85 -10.24 17.85
CA PHE A 176 6.44 -10.73 19.16
C PHE A 176 7.16 -12.02 19.48
N SER A 177 7.45 -12.25 20.77
CA SER A 177 8.06 -13.50 21.24
C SER A 177 7.11 -14.23 22.18
N LEU A 178 6.87 -15.51 21.92
CA LEU A 178 6.07 -16.39 22.77
C LEU A 178 6.96 -17.23 23.70
N HIS A 179 8.09 -16.69 24.14
CA HIS A 179 8.91 -17.39 25.15
C HIS A 179 8.21 -17.38 26.52
N SER A 180 8.13 -18.55 27.13
CA SER A 180 7.67 -18.66 28.50
C SER A 180 8.79 -18.18 29.46
N THR A 181 8.67 -16.96 29.95
CA THR A 181 9.24 -16.63 31.25
C THR A 181 8.12 -16.81 32.27
N GLY A 182 8.18 -17.78 33.10
CA GLY A 182 7.29 -18.29 34.19
C GLY A 182 6.13 -17.48 34.77
N HIS A 183 5.76 -16.36 34.18
CA HIS A 183 4.60 -15.53 34.51
C HIS A 183 3.98 -15.09 33.19
N GLY A 184 2.68 -15.36 33.00
CA GLY A 184 1.87 -15.14 31.81
C GLY A 184 2.37 -14.05 30.84
N LEU A 185 2.04 -14.21 29.58
CA LEU A 185 2.36 -13.35 28.44
C LEU A 185 2.98 -11.99 28.78
N GLN A 186 4.27 -11.95 29.11
CA GLN A 186 5.00 -10.68 29.13
C GLN A 186 5.44 -10.37 27.69
N SER A 187 4.48 -10.00 26.86
CA SER A 187 4.71 -9.40 25.54
C SER A 187 5.19 -7.96 25.62
N ARG A 188 6.01 -7.61 26.59
CA ARG A 188 6.46 -6.23 26.81
C ARG A 188 7.95 -6.04 26.60
N LYS A 189 8.51 -6.65 25.56
CA LYS A 189 9.70 -6.08 24.92
C LYS A 189 9.46 -6.07 23.41
N SER A 190 8.58 -5.19 22.98
CA SER A 190 8.65 -4.71 21.61
C SER A 190 10.09 -4.22 21.41
N ILE A 191 10.79 -4.80 20.44
CA ILE A 191 12.02 -4.19 19.93
C ILE A 191 11.59 -2.79 19.49
N ARG A 192 11.97 -1.79 20.27
CA ARG A 192 11.62 -0.39 20.02
C ARG A 192 12.20 -0.03 18.67
N TRP A 193 11.35 0.17 17.69
CA TRP A 193 11.74 0.43 16.33
C TRP A 193 12.67 1.63 16.24
N LEU A 194 13.81 1.46 15.52
CA LEU A 194 14.79 2.52 15.22
C LEU A 194 14.28 3.56 14.19
N GLY A 195 12.97 3.61 13.93
CA GLY A 195 12.35 4.50 12.96
C GLY A 195 12.52 6.00 13.20
N GLY A 196 12.82 6.41 14.41
CA GLY A 196 13.09 7.84 14.71
C GLY A 196 14.41 8.35 14.14
N LEU A 197 15.41 7.50 13.97
CA LEU A 197 16.72 7.87 13.40
C LEU A 197 16.70 7.79 11.86
N ALA A 198 15.99 6.81 11.29
CA ALA A 198 15.84 6.69 9.83
C ALA A 198 15.10 7.89 9.26
N ARG A 199 14.02 8.36 9.92
CA ARG A 199 13.24 9.52 9.48
C ARG A 199 14.08 10.80 9.41
N ARG A 200 14.94 11.08 10.38
CA ARG A 200 15.80 12.28 10.39
C ARG A 200 16.93 12.19 9.36
N LYS A 201 17.50 11.01 9.15
CA LYS A 201 18.57 10.77 8.18
C LYS A 201 18.04 10.81 6.75
N TRP A 202 16.86 10.22 6.49
CA TRP A 202 16.18 10.25 5.19
C TRP A 202 15.75 11.66 4.79
N MET A 203 15.15 12.42 5.70
CA MET A 203 14.76 13.81 5.44
C MET A 203 15.96 14.73 5.18
N ARG A 204 17.12 14.43 5.78
CA ARG A 204 18.35 15.19 5.52
C ARG A 204 18.93 14.85 4.15
N LEU A 205 19.09 13.57 3.83
CA LEU A 205 19.59 13.10 2.54
C LEU A 205 18.70 13.55 1.38
N TYR A 206 17.37 13.62 1.60
CA TYR A 206 16.43 14.10 0.59
C TYR A 206 16.60 15.60 0.32
N ARG A 207 16.71 16.42 1.37
CA ARG A 207 16.99 17.87 1.19
C ARG A 207 18.31 18.13 0.46
N GLU A 208 19.34 17.34 0.77
CA GLU A 208 20.63 17.42 0.10
C GLU A 208 20.60 16.96 -1.37
N SER A 209 19.63 16.10 -1.75
CA SER A 209 19.51 15.56 -3.12
C SER A 209 18.66 16.41 -4.08
N ILE A 210 17.79 17.29 -3.55
CA ILE A 210 16.90 18.13 -4.40
C ILE A 210 17.42 19.55 -4.58
N GLY A 211 18.53 19.94 -3.94
CA GLY A 211 19.13 21.28 -4.04
C GLY A 211 18.14 22.41 -3.76
N ASP A 212 18.51 23.39 -2.98
CA ASP A 212 17.71 24.60 -2.76
C ASP A 212 17.29 25.28 -4.08
#